data_2da07ac404b75a976293653f2236285a
#
_entry.id   2da07ac404b75a976293653f2236285a
#
_cell.length_a   1.000
_cell.length_b   1.000
_cell.length_c   1.000
_cell.angle_alpha   90.00
_cell.angle_beta   90.00
_cell.angle_gamma   90.00
#
_symmetry.space_group_name_H-M   'P 1'
#
loop_
_entity.id
_entity.type
_entity.pdbx_description
1 polymer ?
#
loop_
_entity_poly.entity_id
_entity_poly.type
_entity_poly.pdbx_seq_one_letter_code
_entity_poly.pdbx_strand_id
1 'polypeptide(L)'
;MSIVSLALGAAFFGSFAGALHPSGDSLAVFRIPLAVVFALWVIWSPWPAWARWSVAVLCLAAMAQIVAQKYVSHPDGPVTIYQKNLLFQNDQVTALAAEIRAANPDIVTLQELTSRNAPLVRELRPDYPYQASCALVEWARVAILSRWPVEGEICIEGQGLVGIQVLSPQGPFWAFSLHAFWPWPHGQSEQLDRLLPVLSELDEPVVIGGDFNMVPWSHALRQLARSTNTARAGKLFPTFKKLGAPLPINHVYAPGGGDAIPRPLLGSDHNGVLARVFVFAP
;
A
#
# COMPACT_ATOMS: atom_id res chain seq x y z
N MET A 1 9.35 -37.44 -8.09
CA MET A 1 9.47 -35.96 -8.05
C MET A 1 10.82 -35.58 -7.53
N SER A 2 11.52 -34.62 -8.15
CA SER A 2 12.82 -34.15 -7.60
C SER A 2 12.58 -33.22 -6.41
N ILE A 3 13.56 -33.10 -5.51
CA ILE A 3 13.53 -32.16 -4.38
C ILE A 3 13.29 -30.71 -4.88
N VAL A 4 13.89 -30.35 -6.02
CA VAL A 4 13.71 -29.04 -6.64
C VAL A 4 12.24 -28.80 -7.04
N SER A 5 11.57 -29.80 -7.63
CA SER A 5 10.16 -29.70 -7.98
C SER A 5 9.26 -29.46 -6.76
N LEU A 6 9.58 -30.14 -5.64
CA LEU A 6 8.86 -29.97 -4.37
C LEU A 6 9.08 -28.57 -3.79
N ALA A 7 10.33 -28.11 -3.77
CA ALA A 7 10.68 -26.79 -3.23
C ALA A 7 10.05 -25.65 -4.03
N LEU A 8 10.15 -25.66 -5.37
CA LEU A 8 9.52 -24.66 -6.24
C LEU A 8 7.98 -24.69 -6.13
N GLY A 9 7.40 -25.88 -6.10
CA GLY A 9 5.96 -26.05 -5.89
C GLY A 9 5.52 -25.50 -4.54
N ALA A 10 6.22 -25.86 -3.45
CA ALA A 10 5.93 -25.36 -2.13
C ALA A 10 6.04 -23.83 -2.04
N ALA A 11 7.06 -23.23 -2.65
CA ALA A 11 7.21 -21.77 -2.70
C ALA A 11 6.10 -21.09 -3.51
N PHE A 12 5.78 -21.61 -4.71
CA PHE A 12 4.75 -21.04 -5.55
C PHE A 12 3.34 -21.15 -4.90
N PHE A 13 2.93 -22.36 -4.49
CA PHE A 13 1.64 -22.54 -3.83
C PHE A 13 1.60 -21.89 -2.44
N GLY A 14 2.71 -21.89 -1.71
CA GLY A 14 2.87 -21.17 -0.45
C GLY A 14 2.61 -19.67 -0.59
N SER A 15 2.87 -19.07 -1.76
CA SER A 15 2.57 -17.66 -2.04
C SER A 15 1.08 -17.30 -1.99
N PHE A 16 0.18 -18.28 -1.93
CA PHE A 16 -1.27 -18.11 -1.74
C PHE A 16 -1.71 -18.41 -0.30
N ALA A 17 -0.81 -18.92 0.53
CA ALA A 17 -1.10 -19.41 1.87
C ALA A 17 -0.96 -18.34 2.98
N GLY A 18 -1.02 -17.05 2.65
CA GLY A 18 -0.93 -15.96 3.62
C GLY A 18 -1.97 -16.03 4.75
N ALA A 19 -3.15 -16.61 4.45
CA ALA A 19 -4.18 -16.85 5.46
C ALA A 19 -3.84 -17.97 6.48
N LEU A 20 -2.93 -18.86 6.12
CA LEU A 20 -2.50 -19.97 6.98
C LEU A 20 -1.26 -19.60 7.80
N HIS A 21 -0.36 -18.83 7.21
CA HIS A 21 0.86 -18.36 7.87
C HIS A 21 1.39 -17.11 7.16
N PRO A 22 1.85 -16.07 7.90
CA PRO A 22 2.33 -14.80 7.33
C PRO A 22 3.48 -14.93 6.32
N SER A 23 4.29 -15.99 6.38
CA SER A 23 5.33 -16.28 5.37
C SER A 23 4.75 -16.45 3.96
N GLY A 24 3.47 -16.82 3.83
CA GLY A 24 2.78 -16.85 2.54
C GLY A 24 2.68 -15.48 1.89
N ASP A 25 2.52 -14.43 2.67
CA ASP A 25 2.52 -13.05 2.17
C ASP A 25 3.92 -12.62 1.75
N SER A 26 4.98 -13.01 2.47
CA SER A 26 6.37 -12.81 2.01
C SER A 26 6.64 -13.48 0.67
N LEU A 27 6.14 -14.71 0.48
CA LEU A 27 6.23 -15.41 -0.81
C LEU A 27 5.37 -14.75 -1.89
N ALA A 28 4.24 -14.11 -1.52
CA ALA A 28 3.37 -13.42 -2.47
C ALA A 28 4.06 -12.25 -3.18
N VAL A 29 5.04 -11.60 -2.54
CA VAL A 29 5.89 -10.57 -3.17
C VAL A 29 6.60 -11.15 -4.40
N PHE A 30 7.01 -12.41 -4.33
CA PHE A 30 7.74 -13.12 -5.40
C PHE A 30 6.85 -14.00 -6.27
N ARG A 31 5.52 -13.88 -6.21
CA ARG A 31 4.61 -14.78 -6.94
C ARG A 31 4.87 -14.84 -8.43
N ILE A 32 5.14 -13.70 -9.10
CA ILE A 32 5.45 -13.67 -10.53
C ILE A 32 6.76 -14.42 -10.83
N PRO A 33 7.92 -14.08 -10.26
CA PRO A 33 9.16 -14.84 -10.53
C PRO A 33 9.06 -16.31 -10.12
N LEU A 34 8.37 -16.64 -9.03
CA LEU A 34 8.13 -18.04 -8.63
C LEU A 34 7.30 -18.77 -9.69
N ALA A 35 6.25 -18.15 -10.22
CA ALA A 35 5.42 -18.73 -11.28
C ALA A 35 6.25 -18.98 -12.56
N VAL A 36 7.08 -18.03 -12.97
CA VAL A 36 7.95 -18.17 -14.16
C VAL A 36 8.94 -19.31 -13.97
N VAL A 37 9.69 -19.30 -12.87
CA VAL A 37 10.72 -20.32 -12.61
C VAL A 37 10.10 -21.70 -12.47
N PHE A 38 8.97 -21.82 -11.76
CA PHE A 38 8.29 -23.10 -11.58
C PHE A 38 7.69 -23.63 -12.88
N ALA A 39 7.06 -22.79 -13.71
CA ALA A 39 6.54 -23.18 -15.02
C ALA A 39 7.65 -23.69 -15.94
N LEU A 40 8.76 -22.94 -16.06
CA LEU A 40 9.91 -23.34 -16.86
C LEU A 40 10.51 -24.67 -16.36
N TRP A 41 10.68 -24.82 -15.06
CA TRP A 41 11.20 -26.06 -14.48
C TRP A 41 10.31 -27.27 -14.78
N VAL A 42 8.99 -27.13 -14.64
CA VAL A 42 8.03 -28.23 -14.81
C VAL A 42 7.91 -28.65 -16.28
N ILE A 43 7.96 -27.72 -17.25
CA ILE A 43 7.92 -28.04 -18.68
C ILE A 43 9.03 -29.01 -19.09
N TRP A 44 10.22 -28.85 -18.51
CA TRP A 44 11.39 -29.70 -18.78
C TRP A 44 11.54 -30.89 -17.82
N SER A 45 10.61 -31.07 -16.88
CA SER A 45 10.66 -32.15 -15.90
C SER A 45 10.15 -33.50 -16.49
N PRO A 46 10.54 -34.65 -15.91
CA PRO A 46 10.05 -35.97 -16.35
C PRO A 46 8.61 -36.28 -15.86
N TRP A 47 7.82 -35.25 -15.61
CA TRP A 47 6.41 -35.39 -15.20
C TRP A 47 5.53 -35.79 -16.39
N PRO A 48 4.38 -36.48 -16.17
CA PRO A 48 3.45 -36.77 -17.23
C PRO A 48 2.91 -35.48 -17.88
N ALA A 49 2.66 -35.49 -19.16
CA ALA A 49 2.30 -34.32 -19.94
C ALA A 49 1.12 -33.51 -19.34
N TRP A 50 0.09 -34.21 -18.88
CA TRP A 50 -1.07 -33.56 -18.24
C TRP A 50 -0.67 -32.74 -16.99
N ALA A 51 0.20 -33.25 -16.13
CA ALA A 51 0.65 -32.53 -14.93
C ALA A 51 1.51 -31.31 -15.28
N ARG A 52 2.41 -31.43 -16.27
CA ARG A 52 3.22 -30.29 -16.76
C ARG A 52 2.35 -29.15 -17.25
N TRP A 53 1.38 -29.47 -18.10
CA TRP A 53 0.49 -28.46 -18.68
C TRP A 53 -0.47 -27.87 -17.65
N SER A 54 -0.98 -28.66 -16.71
CA SER A 54 -1.84 -28.16 -15.62
C SER A 54 -1.09 -27.12 -14.77
N VAL A 55 0.14 -27.43 -14.37
CA VAL A 55 0.95 -26.48 -13.57
C VAL A 55 1.30 -25.24 -14.38
N ALA A 56 1.67 -25.37 -15.64
CA ALA A 56 1.96 -24.24 -16.52
C ALA A 56 0.75 -23.31 -16.65
N VAL A 57 -0.44 -23.86 -16.83
CA VAL A 57 -1.71 -23.10 -16.89
C VAL A 57 -1.99 -22.37 -15.59
N LEU A 58 -1.79 -23.02 -14.43
CA LEU A 58 -1.96 -22.38 -13.11
C LEU A 58 -0.99 -21.22 -12.91
N CYS A 59 0.28 -21.40 -13.28
CA CYS A 59 1.28 -20.33 -13.22
C CYS A 59 0.91 -19.15 -14.14
N LEU A 60 0.47 -19.44 -15.39
CA LEU A 60 0.02 -18.42 -16.32
C LEU A 60 -1.22 -17.68 -15.80
N ALA A 61 -2.19 -18.37 -15.24
CA ALA A 61 -3.39 -17.78 -14.66
C ALA A 61 -3.05 -16.84 -13.48
N ALA A 62 -2.14 -17.27 -12.60
CA ALA A 62 -1.67 -16.45 -11.48
C ALA A 62 -0.97 -15.17 -11.96
N MET A 63 -0.13 -15.26 -12.98
CA MET A 63 0.52 -14.10 -13.60
C MET A 63 -0.49 -13.18 -14.29
N ALA A 64 -1.40 -13.75 -15.07
CA ALA A 64 -2.43 -13.00 -15.80
C ALA A 64 -3.33 -12.20 -14.85
N GLN A 65 -3.74 -12.76 -13.71
CA GLN A 65 -4.52 -12.08 -12.69
C GLN A 65 -3.80 -10.83 -12.14
N ILE A 66 -2.49 -10.90 -11.92
CA ILE A 66 -1.71 -9.75 -11.45
C ILE A 66 -1.52 -8.73 -12.56
N VAL A 67 -1.14 -9.19 -13.76
CA VAL A 67 -0.88 -8.32 -14.92
C VAL A 67 -2.14 -7.59 -15.37
N ALA A 68 -3.30 -8.22 -15.31
CA ALA A 68 -4.58 -7.62 -15.67
C ALA A 68 -4.87 -6.34 -14.87
N GLN A 69 -4.42 -6.25 -13.61
CA GLN A 69 -4.60 -5.07 -12.77
C GLN A 69 -3.86 -3.81 -13.30
N LYS A 70 -2.92 -3.95 -14.23
CA LYS A 70 -2.25 -2.82 -14.91
C LYS A 70 -3.13 -2.13 -15.94
N TYR A 71 -4.16 -2.82 -16.41
CA TYR A 71 -5.00 -2.38 -17.53
C TYR A 71 -6.43 -2.02 -17.13
N VAL A 72 -6.82 -2.31 -15.89
CA VAL A 72 -8.15 -1.94 -15.39
C VAL A 72 -8.23 -0.43 -15.24
N SER A 73 -9.18 0.20 -15.93
CA SER A 73 -9.49 1.62 -15.76
C SER A 73 -10.43 1.80 -14.58
N HIS A 74 -10.20 2.83 -13.81
CA HIS A 74 -11.04 3.21 -12.68
C HIS A 74 -11.51 4.65 -12.87
N PRO A 75 -12.75 5.00 -12.51
CA PRO A 75 -13.22 6.37 -12.57
C PRO A 75 -12.54 7.24 -11.52
N ASP A 76 -12.40 8.53 -11.82
CA ASP A 76 -11.94 9.54 -10.87
C ASP A 76 -13.01 9.83 -9.83
N GLY A 77 -12.66 9.71 -8.55
CA GLY A 77 -13.49 10.15 -7.44
C GLY A 77 -13.29 11.64 -7.11
N PRO A 78 -14.16 12.21 -6.29
CA PRO A 78 -14.16 13.65 -5.97
C PRO A 78 -13.13 14.05 -4.90
N VAL A 79 -12.58 13.11 -4.12
CA VAL A 79 -11.59 13.37 -3.06
C VAL A 79 -10.19 13.00 -3.54
N THR A 80 -9.26 13.94 -3.42
CA THR A 80 -7.89 13.77 -3.89
C THR A 80 -6.92 13.54 -2.73
N ILE A 81 -6.19 12.41 -2.78
CA ILE A 81 -5.22 12.00 -1.77
C ILE A 81 -3.82 11.96 -2.39
N TYR A 82 -2.86 12.62 -1.78
CA TYR A 82 -1.44 12.50 -2.11
C TYR A 82 -0.75 11.64 -1.05
N GLN A 83 -0.26 10.48 -1.42
CA GLN A 83 0.48 9.57 -0.55
C GLN A 83 1.97 9.59 -0.89
N LYS A 84 2.85 9.64 0.13
CA LYS A 84 4.30 9.63 -0.07
C LYS A 84 5.06 9.05 1.12
N ASN A 85 5.83 7.98 0.91
CA ASN A 85 6.95 7.67 1.77
C ASN A 85 8.10 8.64 1.43
N LEU A 86 8.55 9.41 2.42
CA LEU A 86 9.52 10.50 2.23
C LEU A 86 10.95 10.00 2.02
N LEU A 87 11.28 8.82 2.52
CA LEU A 87 12.62 8.36 2.86
C LEU A 87 13.22 9.22 4.00
N PHE A 88 13.59 8.58 5.10
CA PHE A 88 14.07 9.24 6.34
C PHE A 88 15.26 10.21 6.14
N GLN A 89 16.05 10.01 5.07
CA GLN A 89 17.21 10.85 4.73
C GLN A 89 16.89 11.96 3.70
N ASN A 90 15.66 12.07 3.22
CA ASN A 90 15.29 13.02 2.16
C ASN A 90 15.41 14.46 2.64
N ASP A 91 16.07 15.28 1.84
CA ASP A 91 16.26 16.73 2.05
C ASP A 91 15.64 17.59 0.93
N GLN A 92 14.98 16.98 -0.07
CA GLN A 92 14.36 17.72 -1.17
C GLN A 92 12.99 18.30 -0.77
N VAL A 93 12.92 18.92 0.39
CA VAL A 93 11.69 19.44 1.01
C VAL A 93 10.97 20.43 0.11
N THR A 94 11.67 21.44 -0.40
CA THR A 94 11.08 22.51 -1.22
C THR A 94 10.51 21.98 -2.54
N ALA A 95 11.24 21.08 -3.21
CA ALA A 95 10.76 20.45 -4.44
C ALA A 95 9.50 19.60 -4.20
N LEU A 96 9.47 18.87 -3.07
CA LEU A 96 8.33 18.06 -2.69
C LEU A 96 7.13 18.92 -2.28
N ALA A 97 7.35 20.04 -1.57
CA ALA A 97 6.27 20.98 -1.25
C ALA A 97 5.66 21.60 -2.52
N ALA A 98 6.50 21.99 -3.48
CA ALA A 98 6.04 22.50 -4.77
C ALA A 98 5.24 21.47 -5.56
N GLU A 99 5.67 20.20 -5.55
CA GLU A 99 4.97 19.09 -6.18
C GLU A 99 3.59 18.83 -5.54
N ILE A 100 3.51 18.82 -4.21
CA ILE A 100 2.25 18.63 -3.49
C ILE A 100 1.29 19.79 -3.79
N ARG A 101 1.76 21.04 -3.78
CA ARG A 101 0.95 22.22 -4.15
C ARG A 101 0.43 22.13 -5.58
N ALA A 102 1.30 21.74 -6.53
CA ALA A 102 0.92 21.57 -7.93
C ALA A 102 -0.12 20.46 -8.14
N ALA A 103 0.00 19.35 -7.39
CA ALA A 103 -0.97 18.26 -7.39
C ALA A 103 -2.30 18.65 -6.71
N ASN A 104 -2.26 19.63 -5.81
CA ASN A 104 -3.40 20.23 -5.12
C ASN A 104 -4.33 19.23 -4.44
N PRO A 105 -3.84 18.24 -3.66
CA PRO A 105 -4.67 17.23 -3.01
C PRO A 105 -5.49 17.83 -1.84
N ASP A 106 -6.55 17.14 -1.47
CA ASP A 106 -7.34 17.47 -0.28
C ASP A 106 -6.69 16.98 1.00
N ILE A 107 -6.08 15.80 0.91
CA ILE A 107 -5.39 15.10 2.01
C ILE A 107 -3.98 14.69 1.55
N VAL A 108 -3.00 14.81 2.46
CA VAL A 108 -1.64 14.32 2.25
C VAL A 108 -1.29 13.31 3.34
N THR A 109 -0.83 12.11 2.95
CA THR A 109 -0.34 11.07 3.87
C THR A 109 1.15 10.86 3.67
N LEU A 110 1.93 10.94 4.76
CA LEU A 110 3.38 10.91 4.74
C LEU A 110 3.92 9.84 5.68
N GLN A 111 4.90 9.08 5.21
CA GLN A 111 5.62 8.10 6.01
C GLN A 111 7.11 8.48 6.07
N GLU A 112 7.82 7.97 7.05
CA GLU A 112 9.23 8.27 7.34
C GLU A 112 9.50 9.76 7.56
N LEU A 113 8.59 10.44 8.25
CA LEU A 113 8.80 11.82 8.70
C LEU A 113 9.83 11.82 9.83
N THR A 114 10.93 12.54 9.63
CA THR A 114 12.06 12.69 10.57
C THR A 114 12.39 14.16 10.79
N SER A 115 13.32 14.48 11.69
CA SER A 115 13.78 15.84 11.89
C SER A 115 14.35 16.47 10.60
N ARG A 116 14.92 15.67 9.70
CA ARG A 116 15.52 16.11 8.45
C ARG A 116 14.49 16.62 7.42
N ASN A 117 13.38 15.93 7.28
CA ASN A 117 12.32 16.26 6.32
C ASN A 117 11.08 16.92 6.96
N ALA A 118 11.03 17.07 8.30
CA ALA A 118 9.96 17.78 9.00
C ALA A 118 9.71 19.24 8.54
N PRO A 119 10.70 19.99 7.97
CA PRO A 119 10.40 21.28 7.36
C PRO A 119 9.29 21.23 6.31
N LEU A 120 9.08 20.11 5.61
CA LEU A 120 7.99 19.92 4.65
C LEU A 120 6.60 20.18 5.28
N VAL A 121 6.34 19.57 6.44
CA VAL A 121 5.04 19.70 7.13
C VAL A 121 4.83 21.15 7.57
N ARG A 122 5.88 21.84 8.03
CA ARG A 122 5.79 23.26 8.38
C ARG A 122 5.57 24.15 7.16
N GLU A 123 6.25 23.88 6.04
CA GLU A 123 6.12 24.63 4.79
C GLU A 123 4.71 24.48 4.17
N LEU A 124 4.09 23.32 4.35
CA LEU A 124 2.74 23.04 3.85
C LEU A 124 1.61 23.54 4.78
N ARG A 125 1.91 24.04 5.99
CA ARG A 125 0.89 24.46 6.95
C ARG A 125 -0.09 25.54 6.44
N PRO A 126 0.32 26.53 5.63
CA PRO A 126 -0.63 27.50 5.07
C PRO A 126 -1.69 26.86 4.15
N ASP A 127 -1.34 25.78 3.44
CA ASP A 127 -2.21 25.09 2.50
C ASP A 127 -3.00 23.96 3.19
N TYR A 128 -2.43 23.38 4.24
CA TYR A 128 -2.95 22.24 5.02
C TYR A 128 -2.88 22.59 6.51
N PRO A 129 -3.79 23.40 7.03
CA PRO A 129 -3.74 23.89 8.42
C PRO A 129 -3.96 22.80 9.47
N TYR A 130 -4.65 21.71 9.12
CA TYR A 130 -4.96 20.61 10.01
C TYR A 130 -3.97 19.47 9.79
N GLN A 131 -3.12 19.22 10.80
CA GLN A 131 -2.00 18.29 10.69
C GLN A 131 -1.87 17.45 11.96
N ALA A 132 -1.76 16.13 11.79
CA ALA A 132 -1.49 15.18 12.86
C ALA A 132 -0.28 14.32 12.53
N SER A 133 0.41 13.81 13.56
CA SER A 133 1.52 12.89 13.37
C SER A 133 1.66 11.93 14.56
N CYS A 134 2.02 10.68 14.28
CA CYS A 134 2.18 9.62 15.26
C CYS A 134 3.56 9.00 15.18
N ALA A 135 4.18 8.71 16.33
CA ALA A 135 5.48 8.06 16.37
C ALA A 135 5.39 6.61 15.89
N LEU A 136 6.26 6.23 14.94
CA LEU A 136 6.50 4.84 14.58
C LEU A 136 7.66 4.28 15.43
N VAL A 137 8.75 5.04 15.48
CA VAL A 137 9.92 4.83 16.33
C VAL A 137 10.37 6.18 16.85
N GLU A 138 11.33 6.21 17.77
CA GLU A 138 11.81 7.45 18.40
C GLU A 138 12.16 8.56 17.39
N TRP A 139 12.77 8.20 16.27
CA TRP A 139 13.29 9.15 15.27
C TRP A 139 12.43 9.28 14.00
N ALA A 140 11.39 8.46 13.83
CA ALA A 140 10.53 8.49 12.65
C ALA A 140 9.04 8.43 12.99
N ARG A 141 8.26 9.17 12.23
CA ARG A 141 6.81 9.32 12.40
C ARG A 141 6.08 9.06 11.10
N VAL A 142 4.79 8.80 11.21
CA VAL A 142 3.82 8.98 10.13
C VAL A 142 3.08 10.30 10.35
N ALA A 143 2.65 10.95 9.26
CA ALA A 143 1.90 12.19 9.36
C ALA A 143 0.75 12.22 8.34
N ILE A 144 -0.26 13.00 8.67
CA ILE A 144 -1.40 13.29 7.81
C ILE A 144 -1.73 14.77 7.88
N LEU A 145 -2.03 15.35 6.71
CA LEU A 145 -2.34 16.75 6.56
C LEU A 145 -3.67 16.88 5.82
N SER A 146 -4.53 17.78 6.27
CA SER A 146 -5.83 18.05 5.66
C SER A 146 -5.99 19.54 5.37
N ARG A 147 -6.61 19.82 4.24
CA ARG A 147 -7.11 21.13 3.86
C ARG A 147 -8.44 21.44 4.58
N TRP A 148 -9.22 20.40 4.87
CA TRP A 148 -10.52 20.51 5.53
C TRP A 148 -10.42 20.40 7.05
N PRO A 149 -11.37 20.99 7.79
CA PRO A 149 -11.43 20.88 9.25
C PRO A 149 -11.44 19.43 9.75
N VAL A 150 -10.99 19.25 10.97
CA VAL A 150 -10.81 17.94 11.61
C VAL A 150 -11.45 17.99 13.02
N GLU A 151 -12.22 16.97 13.39
CA GLU A 151 -12.83 16.83 14.73
C GLU A 151 -12.15 15.80 15.62
N GLY A 152 -11.56 14.75 15.06
CA GLY A 152 -10.96 13.64 15.79
C GLY A 152 -9.57 13.28 15.32
N GLU A 153 -8.77 12.70 16.21
CA GLU A 153 -7.45 12.16 15.90
C GLU A 153 -7.28 10.78 16.55
N ILE A 154 -6.70 9.85 15.82
CA ILE A 154 -6.27 8.53 16.28
C ILE A 154 -4.78 8.40 16.02
N CYS A 155 -3.99 8.14 17.07
CA CYS A 155 -2.58 7.81 16.98
C CYS A 155 -2.33 6.49 17.71
N ILE A 156 -1.78 5.50 17.02
CA ILE A 156 -1.37 4.22 17.65
C ILE A 156 0.16 4.16 17.60
N GLU A 157 0.77 4.66 18.68
CA GLU A 157 2.23 4.77 18.79
C GLU A 157 2.92 3.42 18.60
N GLY A 158 4.03 3.43 17.88
CA GLY A 158 4.80 2.23 17.53
C GLY A 158 4.15 1.34 16.49
N GLN A 159 2.94 1.68 16.01
CA GLN A 159 2.22 0.88 15.00
C GLN A 159 2.12 1.58 13.64
N GLY A 160 2.79 2.73 13.45
CA GLY A 160 2.84 3.40 12.16
C GLY A 160 1.49 3.88 11.63
N LEU A 161 0.52 4.16 12.48
CA LEU A 161 -0.79 4.65 12.10
C LEU A 161 -1.10 5.99 12.77
N VAL A 162 -1.51 6.97 11.95
CA VAL A 162 -2.18 8.19 12.38
C VAL A 162 -3.41 8.41 11.53
N GLY A 163 -4.52 8.79 12.12
CA GLY A 163 -5.78 9.12 11.46
C GLY A 163 -6.38 10.41 11.97
N ILE A 164 -7.14 11.06 11.12
CA ILE A 164 -7.93 12.26 11.43
C ILE A 164 -9.34 12.08 10.90
N GLN A 165 -10.33 12.51 11.65
CA GLN A 165 -11.72 12.60 11.22
C GLN A 165 -11.93 13.91 10.49
N VAL A 166 -12.07 13.83 9.17
CA VAL A 166 -12.13 14.99 8.27
C VAL A 166 -13.57 15.40 8.06
N LEU A 167 -13.85 16.71 8.16
CA LEU A 167 -15.14 17.31 7.81
C LEU A 167 -15.10 17.80 6.37
N SER A 168 -15.32 16.90 5.42
CA SER A 168 -15.34 17.25 4.01
C SER A 168 -16.69 17.88 3.60
N PRO A 169 -16.75 18.58 2.46
CA PRO A 169 -18.02 19.11 1.91
C PRO A 169 -19.07 18.03 1.61
N GLN A 170 -18.67 16.75 1.52
CA GLN A 170 -19.55 15.63 1.22
C GLN A 170 -19.99 14.85 2.48
N GLY A 171 -19.41 15.15 3.62
CA GLY A 171 -19.66 14.50 4.90
C GLY A 171 -18.37 14.11 5.62
N PRO A 172 -18.48 13.69 6.89
CA PRO A 172 -17.33 13.26 7.69
C PRO A 172 -16.80 11.90 7.22
N PHE A 173 -15.48 11.73 7.29
CA PHE A 173 -14.81 10.45 7.05
C PHE A 173 -13.47 10.40 7.79
N TRP A 174 -12.97 9.19 8.07
CA TRP A 174 -11.65 8.99 8.61
C TRP A 174 -10.61 8.86 7.50
N ALA A 175 -9.55 9.66 7.58
CA ALA A 175 -8.38 9.55 6.71
C ALA A 175 -7.16 9.11 7.53
N PHE A 176 -6.43 8.09 7.06
CA PHE A 176 -5.28 7.51 7.74
C PHE A 176 -4.01 7.57 6.89
N SER A 177 -2.88 7.84 7.55
CA SER A 177 -1.54 7.56 7.06
C SER A 177 -1.01 6.31 7.73
N LEU A 178 -0.67 5.30 6.94
CA LEU A 178 -0.13 4.02 7.43
C LEU A 178 1.28 3.78 6.91
N HIS A 179 2.19 3.38 7.80
CA HIS A 179 3.45 2.74 7.45
C HIS A 179 3.46 1.32 8.03
N ALA A 180 3.11 0.36 7.21
CA ALA A 180 3.11 -1.03 7.63
C ALA A 180 4.54 -1.55 7.79
N PHE A 181 4.75 -2.47 8.72
CA PHE A 181 6.02 -3.17 8.85
C PHE A 181 6.29 -4.02 7.61
N TRP A 182 7.53 -4.46 7.44
CA TRP A 182 7.84 -5.47 6.44
C TRP A 182 7.13 -6.78 6.76
N PRO A 183 6.77 -7.59 5.74
CA PRO A 183 6.13 -8.87 5.97
C PRO A 183 7.02 -9.82 6.78
N TRP A 184 6.45 -10.96 7.15
CA TRP A 184 7.17 -11.98 7.90
C TRP A 184 8.63 -12.15 7.43
N PRO A 185 9.61 -12.17 8.34
CA PRO A 185 9.49 -12.28 9.80
C PRO A 185 9.48 -10.93 10.56
N HIS A 186 9.13 -9.82 9.95
CA HIS A 186 9.26 -8.47 10.52
C HIS A 186 8.01 -7.90 11.21
N GLY A 187 7.02 -8.73 11.52
CA GLY A 187 5.92 -8.35 12.43
C GLY A 187 4.73 -7.63 11.77
N GLN A 188 4.58 -7.65 10.45
CA GLN A 188 3.44 -7.01 9.76
C GLN A 188 2.09 -7.63 10.16
N SER A 189 2.04 -8.96 10.34
CA SER A 189 0.83 -9.67 10.74
C SER A 189 0.36 -9.20 12.12
N GLU A 190 1.26 -9.17 13.08
CA GLU A 190 1.01 -8.75 14.46
C GLU A 190 0.64 -7.25 14.53
N GLN A 191 1.20 -6.43 13.65
CA GLN A 191 0.81 -5.03 13.50
C GLN A 191 -0.64 -4.92 13.03
N LEU A 192 -1.01 -5.64 11.95
CA LEU A 192 -2.38 -5.63 11.43
C LEU A 192 -3.40 -6.17 12.44
N ASP A 193 -3.06 -7.21 13.20
CA ASP A 193 -3.93 -7.76 14.25
C ASP A 193 -4.27 -6.71 15.34
N ARG A 194 -3.40 -5.71 15.54
CA ARG A 194 -3.65 -4.59 16.46
C ARG A 194 -4.43 -3.45 15.81
N LEU A 195 -4.20 -3.19 14.51
CA LEU A 195 -4.78 -2.06 13.81
C LEU A 195 -6.21 -2.33 13.30
N LEU A 196 -6.46 -3.54 12.80
CA LEU A 196 -7.73 -3.85 12.14
C LEU A 196 -8.95 -3.74 13.05
N PRO A 197 -8.93 -4.15 14.34
CA PRO A 197 -10.05 -3.92 15.25
C PRO A 197 -10.41 -2.44 15.37
N VAL A 198 -9.40 -1.57 15.55
CA VAL A 198 -9.62 -0.12 15.66
C VAL A 198 -10.24 0.47 14.41
N LEU A 199 -9.75 0.04 13.22
CA LEU A 199 -10.23 0.56 11.94
C LEU A 199 -11.63 0.03 11.59
N SER A 200 -11.99 -1.19 12.04
CA SER A 200 -13.29 -1.81 11.74
C SER A 200 -14.43 -1.33 12.67
N GLU A 201 -14.11 -0.68 13.78
CA GLU A 201 -15.08 -0.13 14.73
C GLU A 201 -15.51 1.30 14.41
N LEU A 202 -14.93 1.90 13.35
CA LEU A 202 -15.27 3.26 12.95
C LEU A 202 -16.61 3.27 12.19
N ASP A 203 -17.51 4.16 12.58
CA ASP A 203 -18.83 4.29 11.95
C ASP A 203 -18.78 5.00 10.59
N GLU A 204 -17.83 5.97 10.43
CA GLU A 204 -17.69 6.73 9.19
C GLU A 204 -16.79 5.99 8.19
N PRO A 205 -16.91 6.33 6.90
CA PRO A 205 -16.06 5.79 5.84
C PRO A 205 -14.56 6.00 6.12
N VAL A 206 -13.75 5.02 5.76
CA VAL A 206 -12.29 5.03 6.01
C VAL A 206 -11.53 5.17 4.69
N VAL A 207 -10.56 6.08 4.64
CA VAL A 207 -9.57 6.20 3.56
C VAL A 207 -8.18 5.99 4.14
N ILE A 208 -7.36 5.16 3.51
CA ILE A 208 -6.00 4.85 4.00
C ILE A 208 -5.00 5.07 2.86
N GLY A 209 -4.11 6.05 3.03
CA GLY A 209 -2.95 6.23 2.17
C GLY A 209 -1.68 5.79 2.90
N GLY A 210 -0.82 4.99 2.27
CA GLY A 210 0.36 4.53 2.99
C GLY A 210 1.40 3.77 2.18
N ASP A 211 2.50 3.52 2.86
CA ASP A 211 3.46 2.49 2.50
C ASP A 211 3.08 1.21 3.25
N PHE A 212 2.52 0.28 2.51
CA PHE A 212 2.05 -0.98 3.08
C PHE A 212 3.14 -2.04 3.14
N ASN A 213 4.33 -1.77 2.58
CA ASN A 213 5.42 -2.74 2.48
C ASN A 213 4.96 -4.10 1.93
N MET A 214 3.84 -4.10 1.17
CA MET A 214 3.17 -5.31 0.72
C MET A 214 2.47 -5.09 -0.63
N VAL A 215 2.42 -6.17 -1.41
CA VAL A 215 1.76 -6.22 -2.72
C VAL A 215 0.24 -6.38 -2.59
N PRO A 216 -0.57 -5.81 -3.52
CA PRO A 216 -2.04 -5.81 -3.39
C PRO A 216 -2.70 -7.19 -3.38
N TRP A 217 -2.04 -8.20 -3.93
CA TRP A 217 -2.56 -9.59 -3.97
C TRP A 217 -2.19 -10.42 -2.75
N SER A 218 -1.61 -9.84 -1.70
CA SER A 218 -1.33 -10.48 -0.42
C SER A 218 -2.61 -10.79 0.37
N HIS A 219 -2.53 -11.67 1.36
CA HIS A 219 -3.60 -11.89 2.31
C HIS A 219 -3.78 -10.66 3.23
N ALA A 220 -2.68 -10.10 3.70
CA ALA A 220 -2.65 -8.93 4.58
C ALA A 220 -3.46 -7.75 4.00
N LEU A 221 -3.23 -7.36 2.75
CA LEU A 221 -3.98 -6.24 2.16
C LEU A 221 -5.43 -6.58 1.80
N ARG A 222 -5.73 -7.85 1.49
CA ARG A 222 -7.14 -8.28 1.35
C ARG A 222 -7.88 -8.27 2.68
N GLN A 223 -7.22 -8.61 3.78
CA GLN A 223 -7.78 -8.53 5.13
C GLN A 223 -8.05 -7.07 5.51
N LEU A 224 -7.08 -6.17 5.31
CA LEU A 224 -7.26 -4.73 5.52
C LEU A 224 -8.48 -4.21 4.74
N ALA A 225 -8.51 -4.44 3.43
CA ALA A 225 -9.58 -3.97 2.56
C ALA A 225 -10.98 -4.46 2.99
N ARG A 226 -11.08 -5.71 3.45
CA ARG A 226 -12.34 -6.27 3.96
C ARG A 226 -12.74 -5.66 5.30
N SER A 227 -11.81 -5.54 6.24
CA SER A 227 -12.08 -5.00 7.58
C SER A 227 -12.47 -3.51 7.56
N THR A 228 -11.99 -2.76 6.58
CA THR A 228 -12.30 -1.33 6.41
C THR A 228 -13.35 -1.07 5.32
N ASN A 229 -13.90 -2.12 4.70
CA ASN A 229 -14.82 -2.01 3.56
C ASN A 229 -14.28 -1.07 2.45
N THR A 230 -13.02 -1.26 2.06
CA THR A 230 -12.34 -0.41 1.08
C THR A 230 -11.85 -1.20 -0.12
N ALA A 231 -11.61 -0.51 -1.23
CA ALA A 231 -10.94 -1.02 -2.43
C ALA A 231 -9.72 -0.16 -2.75
N ARG A 232 -8.69 -0.77 -3.34
CA ARG A 232 -7.49 -0.07 -3.77
C ARG A 232 -7.81 0.84 -4.96
N ALA A 233 -7.34 2.09 -4.91
CA ALA A 233 -7.43 3.03 -6.01
C ALA A 233 -6.41 2.71 -7.12
N GLY A 234 -6.84 2.88 -8.37
CA GLY A 234 -6.02 2.93 -9.56
C GLY A 234 -5.46 1.61 -10.07
N LYS A 235 -4.76 1.73 -11.19
CA LYS A 235 -4.02 0.65 -11.87
C LYS A 235 -2.85 0.18 -11.01
N LEU A 236 -2.37 -1.03 -11.32
CA LEU A 236 -1.14 -1.53 -10.73
C LEU A 236 0.07 -0.87 -11.40
N PHE A 237 0.87 -0.15 -10.63
CA PHE A 237 2.18 0.39 -11.05
C PHE A 237 3.21 0.24 -9.92
N PRO A 238 4.51 0.14 -10.26
CA PRO A 238 5.55 0.08 -9.25
C PRO A 238 5.71 1.42 -8.54
N THR A 239 5.83 1.37 -7.22
CA THR A 239 6.05 2.54 -6.37
C THR A 239 7.41 2.53 -5.69
N PHE A 240 8.04 1.36 -5.57
CA PHE A 240 9.37 1.17 -4.98
C PHE A 240 10.29 0.48 -5.98
N LYS A 241 11.52 0.99 -6.17
CA LYS A 241 12.45 0.53 -7.21
C LYS A 241 13.83 0.11 -6.70
N LYS A 242 14.00 -0.03 -5.40
CA LYS A 242 15.26 -0.47 -4.82
C LYS A 242 15.47 -1.98 -5.03
N LEU A 243 16.72 -2.43 -5.06
CA LEU A 243 17.08 -3.84 -5.25
C LEU A 243 16.75 -4.44 -6.64
N GLY A 244 16.53 -3.60 -7.66
CA GLY A 244 16.29 -4.05 -9.04
C GLY A 244 14.90 -4.65 -9.30
N ALA A 245 14.04 -4.78 -8.30
CA ALA A 245 12.67 -5.25 -8.43
C ALA A 245 11.66 -4.11 -8.25
N PRO A 246 10.85 -3.80 -9.27
CA PRO A 246 9.80 -2.79 -9.16
C PRO A 246 8.61 -3.35 -8.36
N LEU A 247 8.43 -2.90 -7.11
CA LEU A 247 7.37 -3.36 -6.22
C LEU A 247 6.26 -2.31 -6.08
N PRO A 248 4.98 -2.71 -6.21
CA PRO A 248 3.82 -1.87 -5.91
C PRO A 248 3.47 -2.02 -4.42
N ILE A 249 4.05 -1.20 -3.55
CA ILE A 249 3.87 -1.29 -2.09
C ILE A 249 3.26 -0.05 -1.45
N ASN A 250 3.18 1.05 -2.20
CA ASN A 250 2.44 2.25 -1.78
C ASN A 250 1.07 2.27 -2.45
N HIS A 251 0.04 2.50 -1.65
CA HIS A 251 -1.35 2.43 -2.12
C HIS A 251 -2.22 3.49 -1.45
N VAL A 252 -3.38 3.73 -2.05
CA VAL A 252 -4.53 4.39 -1.41
C VAL A 252 -5.71 3.44 -1.48
N TYR A 253 -6.40 3.26 -0.35
CA TYR A 253 -7.62 2.49 -0.21
C TYR A 253 -8.76 3.42 0.19
N ALA A 254 -9.93 3.27 -0.42
CA ALA A 254 -11.15 4.03 -0.12
C ALA A 254 -12.39 3.17 -0.39
N PRO A 255 -13.57 3.47 0.20
CA PRO A 255 -14.77 2.63 0.05
C PRO A 255 -15.16 2.35 -1.41
N GLY A 256 -15.19 3.37 -2.25
CA GLY A 256 -15.50 3.22 -3.69
C GLY A 256 -14.25 3.03 -4.58
N GLY A 257 -13.06 2.84 -4.01
CA GLY A 257 -11.82 2.85 -4.79
C GLY A 257 -11.59 4.19 -5.47
N GLY A 258 -11.29 4.18 -6.77
CA GLY A 258 -11.02 5.37 -7.58
C GLY A 258 -9.85 5.17 -8.52
N ASP A 259 -9.37 6.23 -9.19
CA ASP A 259 -8.15 6.17 -10.00
C ASP A 259 -6.92 6.66 -9.23
N ALA A 260 -5.74 6.23 -9.65
CA ALA A 260 -4.47 6.65 -9.07
C ALA A 260 -3.35 6.66 -10.11
N ILE A 261 -2.48 7.65 -9.99
CA ILE A 261 -1.29 7.81 -10.84
C ILE A 261 -0.01 7.92 -10.00
N PRO A 262 1.14 7.43 -10.52
CA PRO A 262 2.41 7.61 -9.84
C PRO A 262 2.90 9.06 -9.92
N ARG A 263 3.58 9.51 -8.85
CA ARG A 263 4.23 10.82 -8.76
C ARG A 263 5.74 10.66 -8.62
N PRO A 264 6.54 11.73 -8.89
CA PRO A 264 7.99 11.67 -8.88
C PRO A 264 8.62 11.20 -7.57
N LEU A 265 9.84 10.69 -7.65
CA LEU A 265 10.64 10.24 -6.49
C LEU A 265 11.01 11.39 -5.54
N LEU A 266 11.50 12.51 -6.05
CA LEU A 266 11.88 13.72 -5.30
C LEU A 266 12.68 13.41 -4.03
N GLY A 267 13.82 12.76 -4.21
CA GLY A 267 14.73 12.40 -3.11
C GLY A 267 14.36 11.14 -2.32
N SER A 268 13.20 10.55 -2.58
CA SER A 268 12.78 9.26 -2.00
C SER A 268 13.16 8.10 -2.92
N ASP A 269 13.22 6.89 -2.37
CA ASP A 269 13.26 5.63 -3.13
C ASP A 269 11.85 5.11 -3.48
N HIS A 270 10.81 5.82 -3.01
CA HIS A 270 9.42 5.56 -3.36
C HIS A 270 8.86 6.63 -4.30
N ASN A 271 8.12 6.22 -5.33
CA ASN A 271 7.23 7.11 -6.05
C ASN A 271 6.06 7.54 -5.13
N GLY A 272 5.61 8.79 -5.25
CA GLY A 272 4.33 9.18 -4.66
C GLY A 272 3.15 8.54 -5.39
N VAL A 273 1.99 8.58 -4.78
CA VAL A 273 0.71 8.18 -5.37
C VAL A 273 -0.26 9.34 -5.24
N LEU A 274 -0.80 9.82 -6.36
CA LEU A 274 -1.92 10.75 -6.38
C LEU A 274 -3.16 9.96 -6.75
N ALA A 275 -4.10 9.85 -5.81
CA ALA A 275 -5.35 9.11 -5.99
C ALA A 275 -6.55 10.06 -5.96
N ARG A 276 -7.54 9.79 -6.82
CA ARG A 276 -8.85 10.42 -6.82
C ARG A 276 -9.89 9.36 -6.48
N VAL A 277 -10.43 9.44 -5.27
CA VAL A 277 -11.18 8.35 -4.65
C VAL A 277 -12.63 8.70 -4.37
N PHE A 278 -13.47 7.68 -4.34
CA PHE A 278 -14.84 7.75 -3.84
C PHE A 278 -14.85 7.34 -2.37
N VAL A 279 -15.08 8.30 -1.48
CA VAL A 279 -15.19 8.08 -0.03
C VAL A 279 -16.59 7.60 0.33
N PHE A 280 -17.58 8.18 -0.32
CA PHE A 280 -18.98 7.77 -0.18
C PHE A 280 -19.39 6.97 -1.42
N ALA A 281 -20.28 5.98 -1.24
CA ALA A 281 -20.81 5.23 -2.37
C ALA A 281 -21.46 6.19 -3.37
N PRO A 282 -21.21 6.01 -4.68
CA PRO A 282 -21.86 6.79 -5.71
C PRO A 282 -23.38 6.51 -5.77
#